data_5f4e93757dea7a83bb51c283600bec73
#
_entry.id   5f4e93757dea7a83bb51c283600bec73
#
_cell.length_a   1.000
_cell.length_b   1.000
_cell.length_c   1.000
_cell.angle_alpha   90.00
_cell.angle_beta   90.00
_cell.angle_gamma   90.00
#
_symmetry.space_group_name_H-M   'P 1'
#
loop_
_entity.id
_entity.type
_entity.pdbx_description
1 polymer ?
#
loop_
_entity_poly.entity_id
_entity_poly.type
_entity_poly.pdbx_seq_one_letter_code
_entity_poly.pdbx_strand_id
1 'polypeptide(L)'
;TYFLRMAYNGKAFCANAGNVMFRRDLFINNDGYRGNLQFIQGEYDFIVNKYAKKGNTAVITCPDAWMQEDAPGKNAWRIEKIGFINYRGSLQGINRYRALHMFDTFCLYANYIADIAFGTWAAISQNWIMLAAACVAFIGTLVARTIIANKMFKRFDTQLSAWRAIPYELRGFWHSLFYRIRYAYADKH
;
A
#
# COMPACT_ATOMS: atom_id res chain seq x y z
N THR A 1 -1.94 -0.19 5.73
CA THR A 1 -2.17 -1.12 6.89
C THR A 1 -0.99 -2.06 7.11
N TYR A 2 -0.44 -2.70 6.09
CA TYR A 2 0.68 -3.64 6.22
C TYR A 2 1.94 -2.95 6.79
N PHE A 3 2.36 -1.84 6.22
CA PHE A 3 3.52 -1.08 6.70
C PHE A 3 3.35 -0.59 8.13
N LEU A 4 2.16 -0.11 8.48
CA LEU A 4 1.85 0.32 9.83
C LEU A 4 1.94 -0.85 10.82
N ARG A 5 1.39 -2.02 10.46
CA ARG A 5 1.51 -3.24 11.27
C ARG A 5 2.95 -3.69 11.44
N MET A 6 3.76 -3.62 10.38
CA MET A 6 5.19 -3.91 10.44
C MET A 6 5.91 -2.96 11.39
N ALA A 7 5.60 -1.67 11.32
CA ALA A 7 6.20 -0.66 12.19
C ALA A 7 5.81 -0.87 13.66
N TYR A 8 4.56 -1.16 13.96
CA TYR A 8 4.13 -1.51 15.33
C TYR A 8 4.80 -2.78 15.87
N ASN A 9 5.13 -3.74 15.01
CA ASN A 9 5.87 -4.93 15.38
C ASN A 9 7.39 -4.69 15.47
N GLY A 10 7.83 -3.44 15.39
CA GLY A 10 9.23 -3.04 15.50
C GLY A 10 10.10 -3.39 14.29
N LYS A 11 9.49 -3.59 13.14
CA LYS A 11 10.19 -3.79 11.85
C LYS A 11 9.57 -2.88 10.80
N ALA A 12 9.79 -1.57 10.93
CA ALA A 12 9.39 -0.64 9.89
C ALA A 12 10.08 -1.01 8.57
N PHE A 13 9.31 -1.02 7.49
CA PHE A 13 9.81 -1.42 6.16
C PHE A 13 10.21 -0.20 5.33
N CYS A 14 9.41 0.87 5.39
CA CYS A 14 9.63 2.13 4.70
C CYS A 14 8.91 3.25 5.45
N ALA A 15 9.31 4.48 5.17
CA ALA A 15 8.67 5.68 5.70
C ALA A 15 7.49 6.15 4.85
N ASN A 16 7.61 6.01 3.55
CA ASN A 16 6.66 6.44 2.54
C ASN A 16 6.42 7.96 2.49
N ALA A 17 7.20 8.75 3.23
CA ALA A 17 7.16 10.22 3.26
C ALA A 17 8.40 10.78 3.95
N GLY A 18 8.64 12.10 3.83
CA GLY A 18 9.78 12.80 4.42
C GLY A 18 9.73 13.00 5.93
N ASN A 19 8.65 12.60 6.60
CA ASN A 19 8.50 12.77 8.05
C ASN A 19 9.15 11.60 8.82
N VAL A 20 10.49 11.61 8.87
CA VAL A 20 11.30 10.58 9.55
C VAL A 20 12.32 11.24 10.45
N MET A 21 12.37 10.79 11.69
CA MET A 21 13.43 11.14 12.63
C MET A 21 14.30 9.92 12.90
N PHE A 22 15.61 10.11 12.91
CA PHE A 22 16.57 9.04 13.19
C PHE A 22 17.76 9.57 14.00
N ARG A 23 18.41 8.69 14.72
CA ARG A 23 19.57 9.03 15.54
C ARG A 23 20.79 9.26 14.65
N ARG A 24 21.42 10.41 14.83
CA ARG A 24 22.61 10.83 14.06
C ARG A 24 23.78 9.86 14.20
N ASP A 25 24.03 9.38 15.42
CA ASP A 25 25.10 8.44 15.71
C ASP A 25 24.94 7.12 14.96
N LEU A 26 23.71 6.56 14.92
CA LEU A 26 23.43 5.35 14.15
C LEU A 26 23.64 5.57 12.66
N PHE A 27 23.31 6.75 12.15
CA PHE A 27 23.45 7.07 10.75
C PHE A 27 24.93 7.18 10.34
N ILE A 28 25.74 7.93 11.13
CA ILE A 28 27.17 8.14 10.83
C ILE A 28 27.96 6.84 10.98
N ASN A 29 27.75 6.09 12.07
CA ASN A 29 28.51 4.88 12.37
C ASN A 29 28.20 3.70 11.45
N ASN A 30 27.14 3.78 10.65
CA ASN A 30 26.73 2.73 9.72
C ASN A 30 26.73 3.20 8.25
N ASP A 31 27.67 4.04 7.88
CA ASP A 31 27.89 4.50 6.50
C ASP A 31 26.72 5.29 5.86
N GLY A 32 25.84 5.89 6.66
CA GLY A 32 24.80 6.80 6.18
C GLY A 32 23.97 6.25 5.03
N TYR A 33 23.99 6.95 3.90
CA TYR A 33 23.25 6.57 2.68
C TYR A 33 24.00 5.58 1.78
N ARG A 34 25.08 4.99 2.22
CA ARG A 34 25.81 4.01 1.40
C ARG A 34 24.88 2.83 1.04
N GLY A 35 24.72 2.59 -0.25
CA GLY A 35 23.77 1.64 -0.83
C GLY A 35 22.51 2.26 -1.42
N ASN A 36 22.30 3.59 -1.24
CA ASN A 36 21.20 4.31 -1.87
C ASN A 36 21.67 5.42 -2.83
N LEU A 37 22.97 5.70 -2.90
CA LEU A 37 23.53 6.82 -3.69
C LEU A 37 23.27 6.71 -5.20
N GLN A 38 22.93 5.53 -5.68
CA GLN A 38 22.57 5.28 -7.08
C GLN A 38 21.13 5.68 -7.43
N PHE A 39 20.31 6.03 -6.43
CA PHE A 39 18.92 6.42 -6.62
C PHE A 39 18.73 7.90 -6.34
N ILE A 40 17.92 8.57 -7.18
CA ILE A 40 17.59 9.99 -7.00
C ILE A 40 16.59 10.18 -5.85
N GLN A 41 15.85 9.15 -5.49
CA GLN A 41 14.77 9.18 -4.50
C GLN A 41 14.84 7.96 -3.58
N GLY A 42 14.11 8.02 -2.47
CA GLY A 42 13.94 6.87 -1.58
C GLY A 42 14.89 6.85 -0.39
N GLU A 43 15.57 7.95 -0.13
CA GLU A 43 16.52 8.10 0.97
C GLU A 43 15.90 7.79 2.34
N TYR A 44 14.69 8.25 2.60
CA TYR A 44 13.98 7.99 3.87
C TYR A 44 13.52 6.54 4.01
N ASP A 45 12.98 5.97 2.92
CA ASP A 45 12.62 4.56 2.88
C ASP A 45 13.84 3.66 3.10
N PHE A 46 14.97 4.03 2.49
CA PHE A 46 16.23 3.32 2.65
C PHE A 46 16.74 3.35 4.10
N ILE A 47 16.74 4.53 4.73
CA ILE A 47 17.16 4.68 6.14
C ILE A 47 16.29 3.79 7.03
N VAL A 48 14.97 3.88 6.89
CA VAL A 48 14.05 3.06 7.68
C VAL A 48 14.29 1.58 7.42
N ASN A 49 14.42 1.16 6.18
CA ASN A 49 14.64 -0.25 5.81
C ASN A 49 15.97 -0.81 6.35
N LYS A 50 17.03 0.02 6.30
CA LYS A 50 18.38 -0.36 6.75
C LYS A 50 18.53 -0.40 8.26
N TYR A 51 17.95 0.58 8.97
CA TYR A 51 18.23 0.80 10.39
C TYR A 51 17.11 0.38 11.35
N ALA A 52 15.88 0.22 10.85
CA ALA A 52 14.76 -0.17 11.70
C ALA A 52 14.92 -1.62 12.19
N LYS A 53 14.99 -1.78 13.51
CA LYS A 53 15.05 -3.08 14.20
C LYS A 53 13.97 -3.13 15.27
N LYS A 54 13.62 -4.32 15.70
CA LYS A 54 12.68 -4.51 16.82
C LYS A 54 13.20 -3.78 18.06
N GLY A 55 12.37 -2.90 18.61
CA GLY A 55 12.67 -2.14 19.82
C GLY A 55 13.37 -0.79 19.62
N ASN A 56 13.81 -0.44 18.37
CA ASN A 56 14.42 0.86 18.10
C ASN A 56 13.59 1.76 17.17
N THR A 57 12.37 1.34 16.84
CA THR A 57 11.50 2.05 15.90
C THR A 57 10.15 2.31 16.55
N ALA A 58 9.67 3.53 16.45
CA ALA A 58 8.34 3.92 16.88
C ALA A 58 7.60 4.64 15.76
N VAL A 59 6.29 4.51 15.73
CA VAL A 59 5.40 5.26 14.83
C VAL A 59 4.56 6.18 15.68
N ILE A 60 4.65 7.47 15.40
CA ILE A 60 3.85 8.49 16.08
C ILE A 60 2.55 8.65 15.28
N THR A 61 1.42 8.45 15.92
CA THR A 61 0.09 8.56 15.31
C THR A 61 -0.77 9.65 15.95
N CYS A 62 -0.21 10.48 16.85
CA CYS A 62 -0.93 11.59 17.44
C CYS A 62 -1.11 12.72 16.40
N PRO A 63 -2.26 13.41 16.41
CA PRO A 63 -2.55 14.51 15.49
C PRO A 63 -1.50 15.62 15.48
N ASP A 64 -0.92 15.92 16.64
CA ASP A 64 0.09 16.98 16.81
C ASP A 64 1.39 16.72 16.04
N ALA A 65 1.62 15.47 15.64
CA ALA A 65 2.79 15.08 14.86
C ALA A 65 2.48 14.94 13.36
N TRP A 66 1.26 15.24 12.93
CA TRP A 66 0.91 15.15 11.51
C TRP A 66 1.46 16.34 10.75
N MET A 67 2.02 16.05 9.60
CA MET A 67 2.44 17.05 8.63
C MET A 67 1.50 17.00 7.44
N GLN A 68 1.00 18.16 7.05
CA GLN A 68 0.26 18.31 5.80
C GLN A 68 1.25 18.56 4.66
N GLU A 69 1.12 17.80 3.61
CA GLU A 69 1.89 17.94 2.38
C GLU A 69 0.92 18.12 1.21
N ASP A 70 1.17 19.09 0.39
CA ASP A 70 0.36 19.32 -0.81
C ASP A 70 0.58 18.16 -1.80
N ALA A 71 -0.52 17.73 -2.42
CA ALA A 71 -0.43 16.69 -3.43
C ALA A 71 0.41 17.17 -4.62
N PRO A 72 1.42 16.42 -5.05
CA PRO A 72 2.24 16.81 -6.17
C PRO A 72 1.42 16.89 -7.46
N GLY A 73 1.77 17.81 -8.34
CA GLY A 73 1.14 17.94 -9.66
C GLY A 73 1.28 16.63 -10.46
N LYS A 74 0.38 16.40 -11.43
CA LYS A 74 0.32 15.13 -12.21
C LYS A 74 1.67 14.68 -12.80
N ASN A 75 2.48 15.62 -13.29
CA ASN A 75 3.77 15.31 -13.89
C ASN A 75 4.82 14.96 -12.83
N ALA A 76 4.91 15.73 -11.75
CA ALA A 76 5.77 15.43 -10.62
C ALA A 76 5.42 14.05 -10.03
N TRP A 77 4.15 13.80 -9.80
CA TRP A 77 3.68 12.52 -9.29
C TRP A 77 4.06 11.32 -10.20
N ARG A 78 4.04 11.49 -11.54
CA ARG A 78 4.47 10.44 -12.48
C ARG A 78 5.97 10.15 -12.36
N ILE A 79 6.79 11.19 -12.27
CA ILE A 79 8.25 11.05 -12.10
C ILE A 79 8.57 10.37 -10.77
N GLU A 80 7.96 10.84 -9.70
CA GLU A 80 8.10 10.24 -8.38
C GLU A 80 7.70 8.76 -8.37
N LYS A 81 6.57 8.42 -9.02
CA LYS A 81 6.09 7.03 -9.08
C LYS A 81 7.07 6.11 -9.80
N ILE A 82 7.71 6.58 -10.86
CA ILE A 82 8.76 5.84 -11.58
C ILE A 82 9.99 5.68 -10.70
N GLY A 83 10.44 6.75 -10.04
CA GLY A 83 11.52 6.71 -9.06
C GLY A 83 11.25 5.70 -7.94
N PHE A 84 10.04 5.71 -7.38
CA PHE A 84 9.60 4.75 -6.37
C PHE A 84 9.69 3.29 -6.83
N ILE A 85 9.36 2.99 -8.07
CA ILE A 85 9.47 1.63 -8.62
C ILE A 85 10.92 1.20 -8.67
N ASN A 86 11.82 2.12 -9.02
CA ASN A 86 13.25 1.87 -9.13
C ASN A 86 13.88 1.51 -7.77
N TYR A 87 13.86 2.43 -6.81
CA TYR A 87 14.54 2.21 -5.54
C TYR A 87 13.87 1.16 -4.64
N ARG A 88 12.55 1.01 -4.68
CA ARG A 88 11.84 -0.01 -3.89
C ARG A 88 12.25 -1.44 -4.23
N GLY A 89 12.80 -1.66 -5.42
CA GLY A 89 13.39 -2.95 -5.80
C GLY A 89 14.60 -3.34 -4.95
N SER A 90 15.33 -2.37 -4.41
CA SER A 90 16.52 -2.57 -3.58
C SER A 90 16.24 -2.79 -2.09
N LEU A 91 15.02 -2.52 -1.62
CA LEU A 91 14.67 -2.64 -0.20
C LEU A 91 14.63 -4.10 0.25
N GLN A 92 15.20 -4.37 1.42
CA GLN A 92 15.17 -5.69 2.03
C GLN A 92 13.73 -6.10 2.37
N GLY A 93 13.36 -7.34 2.06
CA GLY A 93 12.01 -7.87 2.31
C GLY A 93 10.95 -7.49 1.26
N ILE A 94 11.30 -6.76 0.21
CA ILE A 94 10.36 -6.33 -0.84
C ILE A 94 9.65 -7.51 -1.52
N ASN A 95 10.33 -8.62 -1.73
CA ASN A 95 9.74 -9.78 -2.39
C ASN A 95 8.63 -10.41 -1.53
N ARG A 96 8.83 -10.48 -0.21
CA ARG A 96 7.80 -10.95 0.73
C ARG A 96 6.59 -9.99 0.73
N TYR A 97 6.84 -8.70 0.74
CA TYR A 97 5.77 -7.70 0.64
C TYR A 97 4.99 -7.84 -0.67
N ARG A 98 5.70 -7.97 -1.80
CA ARG A 98 5.08 -8.16 -3.13
C ARG A 98 4.23 -9.43 -3.15
N ALA A 99 4.74 -10.53 -2.63
CA ALA A 99 4.01 -11.81 -2.57
C ALA A 99 2.72 -11.68 -1.74
N LEU A 100 2.79 -11.07 -0.56
CA LEU A 100 1.61 -10.84 0.29
C LEU A 100 0.59 -9.91 -0.37
N HIS A 101 1.07 -8.85 -1.02
CA HIS A 101 0.18 -7.92 -1.73
C HIS A 101 -0.46 -8.57 -2.96
N MET A 102 0.28 -9.37 -3.71
CA MET A 102 -0.27 -10.14 -4.84
C MET A 102 -1.30 -11.16 -4.36
N PHE A 103 -1.03 -11.85 -3.27
CA PHE A 103 -1.96 -12.83 -2.68
C PHE A 103 -3.25 -12.13 -2.22
N ASP A 104 -3.15 -11.03 -1.48
CA ASP A 104 -4.32 -10.24 -1.04
C ASP A 104 -5.16 -9.74 -2.25
N THR A 105 -4.47 -9.23 -3.27
CA THR A 105 -5.11 -8.79 -4.51
C THR A 105 -5.79 -9.95 -5.26
N PHE A 106 -5.13 -11.11 -5.33
CA PHE A 106 -5.70 -12.31 -5.93
C PHE A 106 -6.97 -12.74 -5.19
N CYS A 107 -6.93 -12.82 -3.85
CA CYS A 107 -8.08 -13.17 -3.03
C CYS A 107 -9.23 -12.17 -3.23
N LEU A 108 -8.93 -10.89 -3.36
CA LEU A 108 -9.93 -9.85 -3.63
C LEU A 108 -10.68 -10.10 -4.94
N TYR A 109 -9.93 -10.27 -6.04
CA TYR A 109 -10.54 -10.50 -7.35
C TYR A 109 -11.24 -11.85 -7.44
N ALA A 110 -10.62 -12.89 -6.87
CA ALA A 110 -11.22 -14.22 -6.83
C ALA A 110 -12.57 -14.22 -6.10
N ASN A 111 -12.66 -13.50 -4.98
CA ASN A 111 -13.91 -13.35 -4.24
C ASN A 111 -15.00 -12.69 -5.10
N TYR A 112 -14.72 -11.54 -5.72
CA TYR A 112 -15.71 -10.86 -6.56
C TYR A 112 -16.10 -11.67 -7.79
N ILE A 113 -15.14 -12.33 -8.44
CA ILE A 113 -15.42 -13.19 -9.59
C ILE A 113 -16.30 -14.39 -9.17
N ALA A 114 -15.98 -15.01 -8.04
CA ALA A 114 -16.77 -16.10 -7.52
C ALA A 114 -18.21 -15.68 -7.19
N ASP A 115 -18.39 -14.57 -6.47
CA ASP A 115 -19.71 -14.05 -6.13
C ASP A 115 -20.56 -13.76 -7.38
N ILE A 116 -19.96 -13.14 -8.41
CA ILE A 116 -20.64 -12.86 -9.67
C ILE A 116 -20.97 -14.15 -10.42
N ALA A 117 -20.02 -15.08 -10.51
CA ALA A 117 -20.20 -16.34 -11.22
C ALA A 117 -21.30 -17.21 -10.55
N PHE A 118 -21.26 -17.35 -9.22
CA PHE A 118 -22.27 -18.07 -8.47
C PHE A 118 -23.64 -17.40 -8.54
N GLY A 119 -23.71 -16.08 -8.43
CA GLY A 119 -24.94 -15.32 -8.58
C GLY A 119 -25.55 -15.50 -9.97
N THR A 120 -24.74 -15.42 -11.02
CA THR A 120 -25.19 -15.63 -12.40
C THR A 120 -25.71 -17.06 -12.61
N TRP A 121 -24.96 -18.05 -12.15
CA TRP A 121 -25.37 -19.45 -12.24
C TRP A 121 -26.66 -19.73 -11.47
N ALA A 122 -26.81 -19.20 -10.24
CA ALA A 122 -28.00 -19.32 -9.43
C ALA A 122 -29.23 -18.68 -10.11
N ALA A 123 -29.04 -17.53 -10.77
CA ALA A 123 -30.10 -16.87 -11.52
C ALA A 123 -30.55 -17.72 -12.74
N ILE A 124 -29.61 -18.27 -13.51
CA ILE A 124 -29.91 -19.12 -14.65
C ILE A 124 -30.62 -20.42 -14.23
N SER A 125 -30.16 -21.03 -13.12
CA SER A 125 -30.75 -22.24 -12.57
C SER A 125 -32.03 -21.99 -11.75
N GLN A 126 -32.49 -20.74 -11.68
CA GLN A 126 -33.67 -20.31 -10.92
C GLN A 126 -33.62 -20.72 -9.42
N ASN A 127 -32.40 -20.88 -8.89
CA ASN A 127 -32.20 -21.21 -7.47
C ASN A 127 -32.10 -19.92 -6.64
N TRP A 128 -33.27 -19.45 -6.19
CA TRP A 128 -33.39 -18.19 -5.45
C TRP A 128 -32.63 -18.16 -4.12
N ILE A 129 -32.49 -19.33 -3.46
CA ILE A 129 -31.75 -19.44 -2.19
C ILE A 129 -30.26 -19.17 -2.44
N MET A 130 -29.70 -19.80 -3.46
CA MET A 130 -28.27 -19.56 -3.85
C MET A 130 -28.04 -18.14 -4.34
N LEU A 131 -28.98 -17.57 -5.10
CA LEU A 131 -28.91 -16.19 -5.54
C LEU A 131 -28.89 -15.22 -4.34
N ALA A 132 -29.80 -15.44 -3.37
CA ALA A 132 -29.83 -14.64 -2.15
C ALA A 132 -28.50 -14.76 -1.36
N ALA A 133 -27.95 -15.97 -1.24
CA ALA A 133 -26.67 -16.22 -0.58
C ALA A 133 -25.51 -15.48 -1.27
N ALA A 134 -25.43 -15.52 -2.60
CA ALA A 134 -24.42 -14.79 -3.37
C ALA A 134 -24.55 -13.26 -3.18
N CYS A 135 -25.77 -12.72 -3.20
CA CYS A 135 -26.01 -11.31 -2.95
C CYS A 135 -25.57 -10.90 -1.52
N VAL A 136 -25.88 -11.71 -0.52
CA VAL A 136 -25.49 -11.46 0.87
C VAL A 136 -23.97 -11.50 1.01
N ALA A 137 -23.28 -12.46 0.39
CA ALA A 137 -21.82 -12.54 0.40
C ALA A 137 -21.18 -11.32 -0.25
N PHE A 138 -21.66 -10.92 -1.42
CA PHE A 138 -21.17 -9.74 -2.14
C PHE A 138 -21.36 -8.45 -1.33
N ILE A 139 -22.57 -8.20 -0.84
CA ILE A 139 -22.88 -7.02 -0.02
C ILE A 139 -22.07 -7.05 1.29
N GLY A 140 -21.99 -8.21 1.93
CA GLY A 140 -21.20 -8.40 3.16
C GLY A 140 -19.72 -8.04 2.96
N THR A 141 -19.14 -8.45 1.84
CA THR A 141 -17.76 -8.09 1.48
C THR A 141 -17.60 -6.58 1.30
N LEU A 142 -18.51 -5.93 0.58
CA LEU A 142 -18.49 -4.47 0.38
C LEU A 142 -18.61 -3.71 1.71
N VAL A 143 -19.56 -4.13 2.57
CA VAL A 143 -19.78 -3.52 3.89
C VAL A 143 -18.55 -3.70 4.78
N ALA A 144 -18.00 -4.90 4.89
CA ALA A 144 -16.82 -5.17 5.70
C ALA A 144 -15.62 -4.32 5.27
N ARG A 145 -15.36 -4.21 3.97
CA ARG A 145 -14.29 -3.37 3.42
C ARG A 145 -14.53 -1.88 3.68
N THR A 146 -15.76 -1.41 3.53
CA THR A 146 -16.12 -0.02 3.83
C THR A 146 -15.91 0.29 5.33
N ILE A 147 -16.28 -0.62 6.23
CA ILE A 147 -16.04 -0.45 7.67
C ILE A 147 -14.56 -0.38 7.99
N ILE A 148 -13.74 -1.27 7.41
CA ILE A 148 -12.29 -1.28 7.60
C ILE A 148 -11.68 0.03 7.08
N ALA A 149 -12.05 0.47 5.87
CA ALA A 149 -11.59 1.73 5.29
C ALA A 149 -11.98 2.93 6.15
N ASN A 150 -13.23 2.97 6.64
CA ASN A 150 -13.71 4.05 7.50
C ASN A 150 -12.92 4.15 8.82
N LYS A 151 -12.63 3.00 9.47
CA LYS A 151 -11.78 2.97 10.67
C LYS A 151 -10.38 3.52 10.41
N MET A 152 -9.81 3.19 9.23
CA MET A 152 -8.49 3.69 8.85
C MET A 152 -8.52 5.19 8.55
N PHE A 153 -9.49 5.66 7.78
CA PHE A 153 -9.62 7.08 7.44
C PHE A 153 -9.86 7.96 8.68
N LYS A 154 -10.73 7.52 9.59
CA LYS A 154 -10.94 8.23 10.86
C LYS A 154 -9.68 8.30 11.73
N ARG A 155 -8.83 7.27 11.70
CA ARG A 155 -7.59 7.25 12.49
C ARG A 155 -6.56 8.28 12.00
N PHE A 156 -6.60 8.63 10.71
CA PHE A 156 -5.66 9.57 10.09
C PHE A 156 -6.34 10.88 9.66
N ASP A 157 -7.54 11.16 10.21
CA ASP A 157 -8.33 12.35 9.90
C ASP A 157 -8.46 12.63 8.40
N THR A 158 -8.49 11.58 7.60
CA THR A 158 -8.66 11.71 6.16
C THR A 158 -10.12 11.96 5.85
N GLN A 159 -10.42 13.09 5.21
CA GLN A 159 -11.77 13.47 4.78
C GLN A 159 -12.29 12.67 3.58
N LEU A 160 -11.75 11.49 3.34
CA LEU A 160 -12.18 10.61 2.26
C LEU A 160 -13.40 9.79 2.66
N SER A 161 -14.37 9.74 1.78
CA SER A 161 -15.54 8.87 1.97
C SER A 161 -15.14 7.40 1.84
N ALA A 162 -15.46 6.60 2.84
CA ALA A 162 -15.01 5.21 2.94
C ALA A 162 -15.47 4.31 1.77
N TRP A 163 -16.63 4.57 1.18
CA TRP A 163 -17.11 3.81 0.02
C TRP A 163 -16.25 4.01 -1.24
N ARG A 164 -15.54 5.14 -1.34
CA ARG A 164 -14.59 5.40 -2.45
C ARG A 164 -13.35 4.50 -2.37
N ALA A 165 -13.08 3.87 -1.22
CA ALA A 165 -11.96 2.94 -1.09
C ALA A 165 -12.09 1.74 -2.04
N ILE A 166 -13.31 1.25 -2.27
CA ILE A 166 -13.56 0.08 -3.12
C ILE A 166 -13.08 0.28 -4.57
N PRO A 167 -13.54 1.31 -5.31
CA PRO A 167 -13.04 1.56 -6.66
C PRO A 167 -11.54 1.87 -6.67
N TYR A 168 -10.98 2.49 -5.63
CA TYR A 168 -9.54 2.72 -5.53
C TYR A 168 -8.75 1.42 -5.34
N GLU A 169 -9.23 0.47 -4.55
CA GLU A 169 -8.61 -0.85 -4.39
C GLU A 169 -8.59 -1.63 -5.72
N LEU A 170 -9.71 -1.69 -6.40
CA LEU A 170 -9.83 -2.35 -7.71
C LEU A 170 -8.94 -1.69 -8.75
N ARG A 171 -8.94 -0.36 -8.81
CA ARG A 171 -8.09 0.38 -9.75
C ARG A 171 -6.60 0.28 -9.40
N GLY A 172 -6.27 0.17 -8.12
CA GLY A 172 -4.89 0.23 -7.61
C GLY A 172 -3.98 -0.82 -8.22
N PHE A 173 -4.47 -2.03 -8.44
CA PHE A 173 -3.73 -3.10 -9.11
C PHE A 173 -3.39 -2.73 -10.56
N TRP A 174 -4.38 -2.39 -11.36
CA TRP A 174 -4.22 -2.03 -12.78
C TRP A 174 -3.32 -0.82 -12.95
N HIS A 175 -3.48 0.17 -12.10
CA HIS A 175 -2.65 1.34 -12.08
C HIS A 175 -1.17 0.99 -11.75
N SER A 176 -0.93 0.12 -10.77
CA SER A 176 0.42 -0.33 -10.43
C SER A 176 1.05 -1.17 -11.56
N LEU A 177 0.26 -2.01 -12.22
CA LEU A 177 0.69 -2.78 -13.38
C LEU A 177 1.07 -1.87 -14.54
N PHE A 178 0.21 -0.90 -14.86
CA PHE A 178 0.47 0.09 -15.93
C PHE A 178 1.80 0.84 -15.71
N TYR A 179 2.07 1.31 -14.48
CA TYR A 179 3.33 2.00 -14.20
C TYR A 179 4.54 1.07 -14.25
N ARG A 180 4.41 -0.19 -13.87
CA ARG A 180 5.50 -1.18 -14.02
C ARG A 180 5.84 -1.42 -15.48
N ILE A 181 4.83 -1.59 -16.32
CA ILE A 181 5.02 -1.73 -17.76
C ILE A 181 5.69 -0.47 -18.31
N ARG A 182 5.16 0.71 -17.98
CA ARG A 182 5.72 1.98 -18.42
C ARG A 182 7.17 2.17 -17.96
N TYR A 183 7.51 1.77 -16.74
CA TYR A 183 8.88 1.80 -16.24
C TYR A 183 9.82 0.87 -17.01
N ALA A 184 9.33 -0.31 -17.40
CA ALA A 184 10.13 -1.26 -18.19
C ALA A 184 10.51 -0.72 -19.59
N TYR A 185 9.66 0.17 -20.14
CA TYR A 185 9.87 0.81 -21.44
C TYR A 185 10.39 2.26 -21.32
N ALA A 186 10.58 2.79 -20.13
CA ALA A 186 11.16 4.11 -19.96
C ALA A 186 12.66 4.05 -20.18
N ASP A 187 13.20 5.06 -20.88
CA ASP A 187 14.64 5.24 -20.99
C ASP A 187 15.21 5.44 -19.60
N LYS A 188 16.16 4.60 -19.24
CA LYS A 188 16.78 4.56 -17.92
C LYS A 188 18.02 5.47 -17.83
N HIS A 189 18.09 6.51 -18.68
CA HIS A 189 19.18 7.47 -18.73
C HIS A 189 18.88 8.70 -17.88
#